data_17e56b0e6300b15188af3a55e45141f2
#
_entry.id   17e56b0e6300b15188af3a55e45141f2
#
_cell.length_a   1.000
_cell.length_b   1.000
_cell.length_c   1.000
_cell.angle_alpha   90.00
_cell.angle_beta   90.00
_cell.angle_gamma   90.00
#
_symmetry.space_group_name_H-M   'P 1'
#
loop_
_entity.id
_entity.type
_entity.pdbx_description
1 polymer ?
#
loop_
_entity_poly.entity_id
_entity_poly.type
_entity_poly.pdbx_seq_one_letter_code
_entity_poly.pdbx_strand_id
1 'polypeptide(L)'
;MAEGAKYHLTGTTNKPMNVPVFDTPISIRENFRRMCTNDKPLWVPNSMTDFNYAMGGELTGLSDIRFTFGPDPVDWVDLFGCIWEWEPAAGGSMLKPGGKPVLEDITDWETDIVWPSLDEERIRKCCELYQSQPYYQPSKLNYYDFGQGCTERLVAILGGYVEGMCALLEEPEACRDFMMELTRFHIKLFDLVNKYLPTDMIMYHDDWGTERDTFFSENVMEELVFEPTKIFFDHVKSQGTAICFHSCGNNKRFIPYMVELNPEYLQMQLRCNDLVSFKEKYGDDIGFDVTYHTNVREVMEAESHEYLNELGQNGRFFRTIFGSNEEVTWDATEELYNYSREFYDRKYSS
;
A
#
# COMPACT_ATOMS: atom_id res chain seq x y z
N MET A 1 26.67 4.43 22.57
CA MET A 1 25.84 3.35 21.97
C MET A 1 25.64 2.31 23.05
N ALA A 2 24.41 2.05 23.44
CA ALA A 2 24.10 1.11 24.50
C ALA A 2 24.45 -0.31 24.04
N GLU A 3 25.13 -1.05 24.91
CA GLU A 3 25.52 -2.44 24.72
C GLU A 3 24.33 -3.36 24.53
N GLY A 4 24.38 -4.18 23.46
CA GLY A 4 23.43 -5.26 23.15
C GLY A 4 22.33 -4.86 22.19
N ALA A 5 22.39 -5.36 21.00
CA ALA A 5 21.49 -5.36 19.85
C ALA A 5 20.15 -4.58 20.01
N LYS A 6 20.22 -3.28 20.13
CA LYS A 6 19.05 -2.39 19.97
C LYS A 6 18.64 -2.21 18.51
N TYR A 7 19.33 -2.86 17.59
CA TYR A 7 19.12 -2.70 16.16
C TYR A 7 19.10 -4.05 15.47
N HIS A 8 18.27 -4.22 14.47
CA HIS A 8 18.29 -5.37 13.59
C HIS A 8 18.13 -4.94 12.12
N LEU A 9 18.53 -5.83 11.22
CA LEU A 9 18.37 -5.59 9.79
C LEU A 9 16.88 -5.63 9.42
N THR A 10 16.46 -4.68 8.61
CA THR A 10 15.19 -4.74 7.90
C THR A 10 15.44 -4.57 6.41
N GLY A 11 14.64 -5.23 5.57
CA GLY A 11 14.67 -5.04 4.12
C GLY A 11 13.84 -3.83 3.74
N THR A 12 14.44 -2.94 3.00
CA THR A 12 13.76 -2.07 2.06
C THR A 12 14.27 -2.44 0.69
N THR A 13 13.47 -2.21 -0.32
CA THR A 13 13.56 -2.72 -1.68
C THR A 13 14.95 -2.82 -2.34
N ASN A 14 16.02 -2.19 -1.80
CA ASN A 14 17.34 -2.23 -2.40
C ASN A 14 18.53 -2.28 -1.43
N LYS A 15 18.33 -2.08 -0.12
CA LYS A 15 19.44 -2.17 0.85
C LYS A 15 18.93 -2.63 2.21
N PRO A 16 19.50 -3.69 2.76
CA PRO A 16 19.33 -4.00 4.16
C PRO A 16 19.73 -2.79 5.01
N MET A 17 18.89 -2.44 5.97
CA MET A 17 19.11 -1.31 6.86
C MET A 17 18.93 -1.78 8.30
N ASN A 18 19.81 -1.32 9.19
CA ASN A 18 19.60 -1.52 10.63
C ASN A 18 18.55 -0.54 11.14
N VAL A 19 17.61 -1.01 11.92
CA VAL A 19 16.58 -0.18 12.56
C VAL A 19 16.53 -0.43 14.06
N PRO A 20 16.03 0.54 14.87
CA PRO A 20 15.86 0.34 16.29
C PRO A 20 15.01 -0.88 16.62
N VAL A 21 15.36 -1.58 17.70
CA VAL A 21 14.52 -2.61 18.33
C VAL A 21 14.07 -2.07 19.67
N PHE A 22 12.77 -1.94 19.85
CA PHE A 22 12.19 -1.40 21.07
C PHE A 22 11.79 -2.51 22.03
N ASP A 23 12.01 -2.27 23.33
CA ASP A 23 11.44 -3.09 24.40
C ASP A 23 9.98 -2.68 24.60
N THR A 24 9.08 -3.42 23.94
CA THR A 24 7.67 -3.11 23.90
C THR A 24 6.89 -3.80 25.01
N PRO A 25 5.92 -3.12 25.66
CA PRO A 25 5.16 -3.69 26.79
C PRO A 25 4.18 -4.78 26.38
N ILE A 26 3.83 -4.85 25.10
CA ILE A 26 3.01 -5.88 24.47
C ILE A 26 3.62 -6.27 23.11
N SER A 27 3.17 -7.36 22.52
CA SER A 27 3.65 -7.75 21.19
C SER A 27 3.26 -6.72 20.11
N ILE A 28 4.08 -6.62 19.06
CA ILE A 28 3.77 -5.79 17.87
C ILE A 28 2.39 -6.15 17.32
N ARG A 29 2.07 -7.45 17.21
CA ARG A 29 0.76 -7.94 16.73
C ARG A 29 -0.41 -7.44 17.56
N GLU A 30 -0.30 -7.47 18.88
CA GLU A 30 -1.36 -6.98 19.75
C GLU A 30 -1.50 -5.46 19.66
N ASN A 31 -0.40 -4.71 19.58
CA ASN A 31 -0.48 -3.26 19.38
C ASN A 31 -1.09 -2.88 18.02
N PHE A 32 -0.70 -3.60 16.96
CA PHE A 32 -1.27 -3.39 15.63
C PHE A 32 -2.78 -3.68 15.59
N ARG A 33 -3.22 -4.80 16.19
CA ARG A 33 -4.65 -5.08 16.35
C ARG A 33 -5.37 -3.93 17.04
N ARG A 34 -4.85 -3.44 18.15
CA ARG A 34 -5.43 -2.30 18.88
C ARG A 34 -5.49 -1.04 18.03
N MET A 35 -4.44 -0.78 17.27
CA MET A 35 -4.37 0.35 16.34
C MET A 35 -5.45 0.27 15.27
N CYS A 36 -5.64 -0.90 14.66
CA CYS A 36 -6.67 -1.13 13.63
C CYS A 36 -8.10 -1.01 14.16
N THR A 37 -8.31 -1.31 15.46
CA THR A 37 -9.65 -1.37 16.07
C THR A 37 -9.95 -0.23 17.04
N ASN A 38 -9.10 0.80 17.11
CA ASN A 38 -9.23 1.92 18.06
C ASN A 38 -9.31 1.46 19.53
N ASP A 39 -8.62 0.34 19.87
CA ASP A 39 -8.66 -0.28 21.19
C ASP A 39 -7.42 0.05 22.02
N LYS A 40 -7.23 1.34 22.34
CA LYS A 40 -6.13 1.83 23.18
C LYS A 40 -4.75 1.34 22.73
N PRO A 41 -4.30 1.70 21.53
CA PRO A 41 -2.94 1.39 21.09
C PRO A 41 -1.92 2.03 22.00
N LEU A 42 -0.70 1.49 22.03
CA LEU A 42 0.36 1.97 22.90
C LEU A 42 1.48 2.72 22.14
N TRP A 43 1.61 2.53 20.84
CA TRP A 43 2.51 3.31 19.97
C TRP A 43 1.98 3.27 18.54
N VAL A 44 2.42 4.21 17.70
CA VAL A 44 2.12 4.23 16.26
C VAL A 44 3.00 3.20 15.55
N PRO A 45 2.42 2.16 14.93
CA PRO A 45 3.19 1.22 14.13
C PRO A 45 3.71 1.89 12.85
N ASN A 46 4.85 1.38 12.37
CA ASN A 46 5.44 1.86 11.13
C ASN A 46 6.04 0.72 10.30
N SER A 47 6.24 0.98 9.01
CA SER A 47 6.72 -0.03 8.06
C SER A 47 8.13 -0.54 8.36
N MET A 48 8.97 0.21 9.10
CA MET A 48 10.37 -0.14 9.33
C MET A 48 10.59 -1.00 10.57
N THR A 49 9.97 -0.65 11.69
CA THR A 49 10.22 -1.32 12.97
C THR A 49 9.26 -2.47 13.24
N ASP A 50 8.01 -2.37 12.75
CA ASP A 50 6.95 -3.30 13.10
C ASP A 50 6.68 -4.35 12.00
N PHE A 51 7.12 -4.12 10.77
CA PHE A 51 6.81 -4.96 9.63
C PHE A 51 8.05 -5.47 8.87
N ASN A 52 7.92 -6.68 8.33
CA ASN A 52 8.67 -7.17 7.18
C ASN A 52 7.91 -6.71 5.94
N TYR A 53 8.44 -5.76 5.20
CA TYR A 53 7.83 -5.23 4.00
C TYR A 53 8.31 -6.02 2.78
N ALA A 54 7.39 -6.64 2.06
CA ALA A 54 7.66 -7.44 0.87
C ALA A 54 6.97 -6.85 -0.36
N MET A 55 7.72 -6.69 -1.44
CA MET A 55 7.17 -6.34 -2.74
C MET A 55 6.53 -7.55 -3.42
N GLY A 56 5.49 -7.32 -4.24
CA GLY A 56 4.78 -8.38 -4.94
C GLY A 56 5.68 -9.36 -5.68
N GLY A 57 6.63 -8.87 -6.44
CA GLY A 57 7.58 -9.68 -7.20
C GLY A 57 8.47 -10.59 -6.34
N GLU A 58 8.81 -10.18 -5.12
CA GLU A 58 9.61 -10.98 -4.19
C GLU A 58 8.88 -12.24 -3.73
N LEU A 59 7.55 -12.14 -3.57
CA LEU A 59 6.73 -13.23 -3.05
C LEU A 59 6.17 -14.13 -4.15
N THR A 60 6.03 -13.60 -5.35
CA THR A 60 5.37 -14.31 -6.46
C THR A 60 6.32 -14.85 -7.51
N GLY A 61 7.52 -14.25 -7.61
CA GLY A 61 8.45 -14.48 -8.71
C GLY A 61 7.89 -14.03 -10.06
N LEU A 62 6.86 -13.18 -10.06
CA LEU A 62 6.32 -12.49 -11.22
C LEU A 62 6.92 -11.08 -11.28
N SER A 63 7.07 -10.58 -12.49
CA SER A 63 7.53 -9.20 -12.69
C SER A 63 6.38 -8.23 -12.39
N ASP A 64 6.20 -7.91 -11.12
CA ASP A 64 5.18 -6.99 -10.64
C ASP A 64 5.82 -5.69 -10.15
N ILE A 65 6.89 -5.28 -10.80
CA ILE A 65 7.67 -4.16 -10.29
C ILE A 65 7.12 -2.86 -10.84
N ARG A 66 6.36 -2.20 -9.99
CA ARG A 66 6.04 -0.79 -10.12
C ARG A 66 7.22 0.11 -9.75
N PHE A 67 8.24 -0.45 -9.09
CA PHE A 67 9.37 0.32 -8.57
C PHE A 67 10.70 -0.33 -8.94
N THR A 68 11.41 0.27 -9.89
CA THR A 68 12.86 0.10 -9.98
C THR A 68 13.51 1.33 -9.39
N PHE A 69 14.18 1.16 -8.24
CA PHE A 69 15.00 2.21 -7.66
C PHE A 69 16.40 2.15 -8.29
N GLY A 70 16.72 3.07 -9.15
CA GLY A 70 18.05 3.16 -9.72
C GLY A 70 18.26 4.46 -10.49
N PRO A 71 19.53 4.90 -10.64
CA PRO A 71 19.83 6.13 -11.36
C PRO A 71 19.62 6.01 -12.88
N ASP A 72 19.47 4.79 -13.40
CA ASP A 72 19.27 4.55 -14.83
C ASP A 72 17.82 4.13 -15.07
N PRO A 73 17.05 4.88 -15.85
CA PRO A 73 15.72 4.50 -16.25
C PRO A 73 15.82 3.30 -17.20
N VAL A 74 15.49 2.13 -16.67
CA VAL A 74 15.36 0.92 -17.48
C VAL A 74 13.88 0.66 -17.65
N ASP A 75 13.43 0.54 -18.89
CA ASP A 75 12.08 0.04 -19.18
C ASP A 75 11.96 -1.38 -18.63
N TRP A 76 10.84 -1.70 -18.01
CA TRP A 76 10.54 -3.07 -17.61
C TRP A 76 9.13 -3.47 -18.02
N VAL A 77 8.90 -4.76 -18.08
CA VAL A 77 7.64 -5.36 -18.45
C VAL A 77 7.03 -6.03 -17.22
N ASP A 78 5.81 -5.69 -16.88
CA ASP A 78 5.10 -6.32 -15.76
C ASP A 78 4.52 -7.69 -16.12
N LEU A 79 3.85 -8.31 -15.13
CA LEU A 79 3.28 -9.65 -15.25
C LEU A 79 2.18 -9.78 -16.33
N PHE A 80 1.55 -8.69 -16.73
CA PHE A 80 0.56 -8.66 -17.84
C PHE A 80 1.16 -8.26 -19.18
N GLY A 81 2.44 -7.87 -19.22
CA GLY A 81 3.12 -7.43 -20.44
C GLY A 81 3.10 -5.92 -20.66
N CYS A 82 2.60 -5.13 -19.69
CA CYS A 82 2.63 -3.68 -19.77
C CYS A 82 4.05 -3.15 -19.58
N ILE A 83 4.41 -2.11 -20.32
CA ILE A 83 5.76 -1.52 -20.30
C ILE A 83 5.75 -0.28 -19.41
N TRP A 84 6.66 -0.26 -18.44
CA TRP A 84 6.82 0.80 -17.45
C TRP A 84 8.18 1.46 -17.58
N GLU A 85 8.26 2.73 -17.19
CA GLU A 85 9.51 3.48 -17.04
C GLU A 85 9.52 4.29 -15.75
N TRP A 86 10.71 4.65 -15.26
CA TRP A 86 10.85 5.53 -14.12
C TRP A 86 10.63 6.99 -14.54
N GLU A 87 9.69 7.71 -13.90
CA GLU A 87 9.45 9.13 -14.12
C GLU A 87 9.89 9.94 -12.89
N PRO A 88 11.02 10.66 -12.99
CA PRO A 88 11.57 11.42 -11.87
C PRO A 88 10.61 12.49 -11.32
N ALA A 89 9.78 13.09 -12.16
CA ALA A 89 8.82 14.12 -11.74
C ALA A 89 7.67 13.54 -10.91
N ALA A 90 7.28 12.29 -11.18
CA ALA A 90 6.30 11.56 -10.40
C ALA A 90 6.93 10.91 -9.14
N GLY A 91 8.25 10.75 -9.12
CA GLY A 91 8.96 10.02 -8.06
C GLY A 91 8.63 8.53 -8.03
N GLY A 92 8.21 7.97 -9.18
CA GLY A 92 7.74 6.58 -9.28
C GLY A 92 7.72 6.06 -10.71
N SER A 93 7.25 4.83 -10.82
CA SER A 93 7.07 4.15 -12.10
C SER A 93 5.79 4.62 -12.76
N MET A 94 5.88 4.92 -14.04
CA MET A 94 4.75 5.32 -14.87
C MET A 94 4.65 4.41 -16.08
N LEU A 95 3.44 4.21 -16.57
CA LEU A 95 3.24 3.52 -17.83
C LEU A 95 4.00 4.26 -18.95
N LYS A 96 4.76 3.52 -19.76
CA LYS A 96 5.61 4.13 -20.79
C LYS A 96 4.77 4.82 -21.87
N PRO A 97 4.91 6.14 -22.08
CA PRO A 97 4.16 6.86 -23.11
C PRO A 97 4.46 6.32 -24.51
N GLY A 98 3.40 6.04 -25.28
CA GLY A 98 3.53 5.47 -26.62
C GLY A 98 4.05 4.03 -26.68
N GLY A 99 4.08 3.33 -25.55
CA GLY A 99 4.30 1.89 -25.52
C GLY A 99 3.16 1.16 -26.23
N LYS A 100 3.45 -0.05 -26.75
CA LYS A 100 2.39 -0.86 -27.35
C LYS A 100 1.45 -1.34 -26.25
N PRO A 101 0.12 -1.12 -26.36
CA PRO A 101 -0.84 -1.65 -25.42
C PRO A 101 -0.85 -3.20 -25.45
N VAL A 102 -1.28 -3.81 -24.36
CA VAL A 102 -1.55 -5.25 -24.30
C VAL A 102 -2.83 -5.58 -25.07
N LEU A 103 -3.84 -4.72 -24.92
CA LEU A 103 -5.08 -4.75 -25.65
C LEU A 103 -5.30 -3.45 -26.44
N GLU A 104 -5.75 -3.55 -27.68
CA GLU A 104 -6.21 -2.39 -28.48
C GLU A 104 -7.68 -2.06 -28.18
N ASP A 105 -8.48 -3.05 -27.81
CA ASP A 105 -9.89 -2.95 -27.47
C ASP A 105 -10.20 -3.82 -26.25
N ILE A 106 -10.87 -3.26 -25.24
CA ILE A 106 -11.23 -4.00 -24.02
C ILE A 106 -12.20 -5.14 -24.30
N THR A 107 -12.99 -5.08 -25.35
CA THR A 107 -13.93 -6.16 -25.72
C THR A 107 -13.25 -7.48 -26.08
N ASP A 108 -11.96 -7.43 -26.41
CA ASP A 108 -11.14 -8.60 -26.75
C ASP A 108 -10.42 -9.22 -25.53
N TRP A 109 -10.69 -8.74 -24.30
CA TRP A 109 -9.94 -9.14 -23.10
C TRP A 109 -9.98 -10.65 -22.82
N GLU A 110 -11.07 -11.34 -23.12
CA GLU A 110 -11.21 -12.78 -22.88
C GLU A 110 -10.28 -13.62 -23.76
N THR A 111 -9.97 -13.14 -24.98
CA THR A 111 -9.17 -13.87 -25.97
C THR A 111 -7.72 -13.46 -26.01
N ASP A 112 -7.43 -12.18 -25.75
CA ASP A 112 -6.12 -11.61 -26.02
C ASP A 112 -5.25 -11.43 -24.77
N ILE A 113 -5.85 -11.39 -23.56
CA ILE A 113 -5.07 -11.35 -22.33
C ILE A 113 -4.46 -12.70 -22.00
N VAL A 114 -3.15 -12.71 -21.88
CA VAL A 114 -2.42 -13.86 -21.33
C VAL A 114 -2.35 -13.68 -19.81
N TRP A 115 -3.23 -14.36 -19.09
CA TRP A 115 -3.24 -14.31 -17.63
C TRP A 115 -1.95 -14.89 -17.04
N PRO A 116 -1.32 -14.20 -16.07
CA PRO A 116 -0.11 -14.70 -15.43
C PRO A 116 -0.35 -16.05 -14.74
N SER A 117 0.56 -16.97 -14.93
CA SER A 117 0.48 -18.27 -14.26
C SER A 117 0.69 -18.15 -12.76
N LEU A 118 -0.29 -18.58 -11.98
CA LEU A 118 -0.21 -18.70 -10.53
C LEU A 118 0.38 -20.08 -10.15
N ASP A 119 1.68 -20.26 -10.43
CA ASP A 119 2.41 -21.47 -10.07
C ASP A 119 2.66 -21.50 -8.55
N GLU A 120 1.96 -22.39 -7.87
CA GLU A 120 2.00 -22.51 -6.40
C GLU A 120 3.40 -22.87 -5.89
N GLU A 121 4.13 -23.73 -6.60
CA GLU A 121 5.48 -24.14 -6.18
C GLU A 121 6.50 -22.99 -6.30
N ARG A 122 6.37 -22.16 -7.34
CA ARG A 122 7.17 -20.95 -7.48
C ARG A 122 6.87 -19.97 -6.34
N ILE A 123 5.59 -19.69 -6.08
CA ILE A 123 5.18 -18.77 -4.99
C ILE A 123 5.68 -19.29 -3.64
N ARG A 124 5.51 -20.59 -3.36
CA ARG A 124 6.03 -21.22 -2.14
C ARG A 124 7.53 -20.97 -1.97
N LYS A 125 8.32 -21.24 -3.02
CA LYS A 125 9.79 -21.03 -3.01
C LYS A 125 10.17 -19.57 -2.81
N CYS A 126 9.46 -18.65 -3.43
CA CYS A 126 9.70 -17.21 -3.26
C CYS A 126 9.42 -16.77 -1.82
N CYS A 127 8.31 -17.20 -1.23
CA CYS A 127 8.00 -16.91 0.17
C CYS A 127 9.05 -17.51 1.14
N GLU A 128 9.49 -18.76 0.91
CA GLU A 128 10.55 -19.38 1.70
C GLU A 128 11.88 -18.65 1.54
N LEU A 129 12.23 -18.24 0.33
CA LEU A 129 13.43 -17.46 0.06
C LEU A 129 13.37 -16.10 0.77
N TYR A 130 12.24 -15.40 0.71
CA TYR A 130 12.04 -14.15 1.43
C TYR A 130 12.22 -14.31 2.95
N GLN A 131 11.60 -15.32 3.54
CA GLN A 131 11.72 -15.64 4.96
C GLN A 131 13.14 -16.07 5.39
N SER A 132 13.98 -16.52 4.45
CA SER A 132 15.37 -16.90 4.70
C SER A 132 16.34 -15.73 4.65
N GLN A 133 15.89 -14.54 4.23
CA GLN A 133 16.74 -13.37 4.12
C GLN A 133 17.21 -12.88 5.50
N PRO A 134 18.44 -12.35 5.60
CA PRO A 134 18.98 -11.89 6.89
C PRO A 134 18.21 -10.70 7.49
N TYR A 135 17.45 -9.96 6.67
CA TYR A 135 16.63 -8.85 7.12
C TYR A 135 15.21 -9.26 7.56
N TYR A 136 14.76 -10.49 7.25
CA TYR A 136 13.47 -10.99 7.71
C TYR A 136 13.48 -11.26 9.22
N GLN A 137 12.51 -10.71 9.93
CA GLN A 137 12.41 -10.84 11.39
C GLN A 137 11.09 -11.54 11.76
N PRO A 138 11.13 -12.78 12.27
CA PRO A 138 9.92 -13.52 12.63
C PRO A 138 9.05 -12.87 13.71
N SER A 139 9.61 -11.93 14.48
CA SER A 139 8.89 -11.17 15.51
C SER A 139 8.08 -10.00 14.97
N LYS A 140 8.34 -9.60 13.73
CA LYS A 140 7.59 -8.56 13.03
C LYS A 140 6.36 -9.13 12.32
N LEU A 141 5.47 -8.24 11.93
CA LEU A 141 4.33 -8.52 11.07
C LEU A 141 4.76 -8.56 9.60
N ASN A 142 3.96 -9.18 8.74
CA ASN A 142 4.21 -9.23 7.31
C ASN A 142 3.33 -8.21 6.58
N TYR A 143 3.97 -7.32 5.82
CA TYR A 143 3.33 -6.32 4.98
C TYR A 143 3.63 -6.63 3.52
N TYR A 144 2.61 -6.99 2.78
CA TYR A 144 2.71 -7.35 1.38
C TYR A 144 2.24 -6.18 0.50
N ASP A 145 3.15 -5.61 -0.29
CA ASP A 145 2.79 -4.67 -1.35
C ASP A 145 2.15 -5.45 -2.50
N PHE A 146 0.81 -5.39 -2.54
CA PHE A 146 0.01 -6.23 -3.44
C PHE A 146 0.03 -5.72 -4.89
N GLY A 147 0.31 -4.42 -5.10
CA GLY A 147 0.41 -3.83 -6.43
C GLY A 147 -0.90 -3.22 -6.94
N GLN A 148 -1.13 -3.30 -8.25
CA GLN A 148 -2.14 -2.52 -8.97
C GLN A 148 -3.56 -3.05 -8.82
N GLY A 149 -4.48 -2.12 -8.52
CA GLY A 149 -5.91 -2.35 -8.51
C GLY A 149 -6.57 -2.42 -9.88
N CYS A 150 -7.90 -2.44 -9.88
CA CYS A 150 -8.67 -2.70 -11.07
C CYS A 150 -8.57 -1.58 -12.12
N THR A 151 -8.63 -0.33 -11.69
CA THR A 151 -8.59 0.82 -12.62
C THR A 151 -7.19 1.04 -13.19
N GLU A 152 -6.16 0.95 -12.36
CA GLU A 152 -4.78 1.05 -12.83
C GLU A 152 -4.42 -0.10 -13.79
N ARG A 153 -4.88 -1.30 -13.52
CA ARG A 153 -4.64 -2.43 -14.43
C ARG A 153 -5.36 -2.26 -15.75
N LEU A 154 -6.61 -1.76 -15.74
CA LEU A 154 -7.34 -1.43 -16.97
C LEU A 154 -6.58 -0.40 -17.81
N VAL A 155 -6.15 0.69 -17.17
CA VAL A 155 -5.33 1.74 -17.81
C VAL A 155 -4.05 1.16 -18.39
N ALA A 156 -3.36 0.30 -17.64
CA ALA A 156 -2.09 -0.25 -18.06
C ALA A 156 -2.21 -1.17 -19.28
N ILE A 157 -3.19 -2.07 -19.31
CA ILE A 157 -3.37 -3.00 -20.45
C ILE A 157 -3.82 -2.30 -21.73
N LEU A 158 -4.59 -1.20 -21.61
CA LEU A 158 -5.04 -0.39 -22.73
C LEU A 158 -3.99 0.66 -23.19
N GLY A 159 -2.86 0.76 -22.51
CA GLY A 159 -1.72 1.59 -22.91
C GLY A 159 -1.79 3.05 -22.47
N GLY A 160 -2.78 3.46 -21.65
CA GLY A 160 -2.84 4.81 -21.13
C GLY A 160 -4.14 5.20 -20.43
N TYR A 161 -4.05 6.34 -19.73
CA TYR A 161 -5.22 6.89 -19.02
C TYR A 161 -6.35 7.33 -19.97
N VAL A 162 -6.02 7.85 -21.13
CA VAL A 162 -7.03 8.29 -22.11
C VAL A 162 -7.83 7.07 -22.58
N GLU A 163 -7.14 6.04 -23.01
CA GLU A 163 -7.73 4.79 -23.51
C GLU A 163 -8.54 4.11 -22.41
N GLY A 164 -7.99 3.98 -21.20
CA GLY A 164 -8.69 3.37 -20.06
C GLY A 164 -9.95 4.14 -19.65
N MET A 165 -9.88 5.47 -19.57
CA MET A 165 -11.04 6.27 -19.19
C MET A 165 -12.11 6.33 -20.28
N CYS A 166 -11.73 6.33 -21.57
CA CYS A 166 -12.68 6.19 -22.67
C CYS A 166 -13.38 4.83 -22.65
N ALA A 167 -12.64 3.74 -22.42
CA ALA A 167 -13.21 2.39 -22.35
C ALA A 167 -14.28 2.28 -21.25
N LEU A 168 -14.08 2.90 -20.07
CA LEU A 168 -15.09 2.93 -19.00
C LEU A 168 -16.43 3.55 -19.42
N LEU A 169 -16.42 4.43 -20.44
CA LEU A 169 -17.61 5.11 -20.92
C LEU A 169 -18.20 4.44 -22.18
N GLU A 170 -17.35 3.90 -23.05
CA GLU A 170 -17.72 3.35 -24.35
C GLU A 170 -18.08 1.88 -24.24
N GLU A 171 -17.36 1.12 -23.39
CA GLU A 171 -17.49 -0.33 -23.23
C GLU A 171 -17.63 -0.74 -21.74
N PRO A 172 -18.62 -0.18 -21.00
CA PRO A 172 -18.72 -0.37 -19.54
C PRO A 172 -18.93 -1.83 -19.14
N GLU A 173 -19.66 -2.62 -19.92
CA GLU A 173 -19.90 -4.05 -19.63
C GLU A 173 -18.59 -4.86 -19.72
N ALA A 174 -17.80 -4.67 -20.78
CA ALA A 174 -16.52 -5.33 -20.95
C ALA A 174 -15.52 -4.91 -19.86
N CYS A 175 -15.46 -3.62 -19.49
CA CYS A 175 -14.65 -3.13 -18.40
C CYS A 175 -15.03 -3.78 -17.05
N ARG A 176 -16.33 -3.87 -16.76
CA ARG A 176 -16.82 -4.52 -15.54
C ARG A 176 -16.45 -5.99 -15.49
N ASP A 177 -16.70 -6.73 -16.58
CA ASP A 177 -16.40 -8.16 -16.64
C ASP A 177 -14.90 -8.44 -16.49
N PHE A 178 -14.06 -7.62 -17.14
CA PHE A 178 -12.61 -7.67 -16.94
C PHE A 178 -12.21 -7.41 -15.48
N MET A 179 -12.70 -6.35 -14.85
CA MET A 179 -12.40 -6.03 -13.46
C MET A 179 -12.85 -7.14 -12.50
N MET A 180 -13.98 -7.76 -12.77
CA MET A 180 -14.46 -8.91 -11.99
C MET A 180 -13.55 -10.13 -12.14
N GLU A 181 -13.04 -10.43 -13.34
CA GLU A 181 -12.09 -11.54 -13.53
C GLU A 181 -10.72 -11.20 -12.91
N LEU A 182 -10.26 -9.96 -13.04
CA LEU A 182 -9.06 -9.48 -12.35
C LEU A 182 -9.17 -9.64 -10.83
N THR A 183 -10.34 -9.32 -10.27
CA THR A 183 -10.61 -9.52 -8.84
C THR A 183 -10.50 -11.00 -8.45
N ARG A 184 -11.01 -11.92 -9.26
CA ARG A 184 -10.85 -13.37 -9.02
C ARG A 184 -9.39 -13.81 -9.09
N PHE A 185 -8.63 -13.24 -10.02
CA PHE A 185 -7.18 -13.45 -10.12
C PHE A 185 -6.46 -12.93 -8.86
N HIS A 186 -6.77 -11.72 -8.42
CA HIS A 186 -6.19 -11.11 -7.21
C HIS A 186 -6.49 -11.92 -5.96
N ILE A 187 -7.71 -12.43 -5.80
CA ILE A 187 -8.08 -13.31 -4.68
C ILE A 187 -7.21 -14.57 -4.68
N LYS A 188 -7.09 -15.25 -5.83
CA LYS A 188 -6.25 -16.47 -5.95
C LYS A 188 -4.78 -16.18 -5.64
N LEU A 189 -4.25 -15.05 -6.13
CA LEU A 189 -2.87 -14.63 -5.88
C LEU A 189 -2.65 -14.36 -4.40
N PHE A 190 -3.53 -13.58 -3.77
CA PHE A 190 -3.48 -13.30 -2.33
C PHE A 190 -3.54 -14.58 -1.51
N ASP A 191 -4.48 -15.47 -1.79
CA ASP A 191 -4.63 -16.74 -1.06
C ASP A 191 -3.37 -17.61 -1.13
N LEU A 192 -2.73 -17.67 -2.31
CA LEU A 192 -1.49 -18.42 -2.48
C LEU A 192 -0.33 -17.80 -1.70
N VAL A 193 -0.16 -16.49 -1.73
CA VAL A 193 0.86 -15.81 -0.94
C VAL A 193 0.58 -15.98 0.56
N ASN A 194 -0.66 -15.70 1.00
CA ASN A 194 -1.06 -15.77 2.40
C ASN A 194 -0.91 -17.19 2.99
N LYS A 195 -1.04 -18.22 2.16
CA LYS A 195 -0.81 -19.62 2.56
C LYS A 195 0.63 -19.90 2.98
N TYR A 196 1.61 -19.27 2.34
CA TYR A 196 3.05 -19.51 2.56
C TYR A 196 3.75 -18.40 3.34
N LEU A 197 3.21 -17.18 3.32
CA LEU A 197 3.61 -16.06 4.14
C LEU A 197 2.35 -15.42 4.74
N PRO A 198 1.89 -15.88 5.92
CA PRO A 198 0.74 -15.27 6.58
C PRO A 198 0.89 -13.75 6.66
N THR A 199 -0.01 -13.04 5.99
CA THR A 199 0.08 -11.60 5.75
C THR A 199 -0.79 -10.84 6.75
N ASP A 200 -0.20 -9.90 7.46
CA ASP A 200 -0.90 -9.09 8.46
C ASP A 200 -1.51 -7.82 7.87
N MET A 201 -0.88 -7.27 6.81
CA MET A 201 -1.39 -6.11 6.08
C MET A 201 -0.99 -6.20 4.60
N ILE A 202 -1.88 -5.75 3.71
CA ILE A 202 -1.52 -5.49 2.31
C ILE A 202 -1.52 -4.00 2.01
N MET A 203 -0.69 -3.57 1.05
CA MET A 203 -0.83 -2.32 0.34
C MET A 203 -1.57 -2.60 -0.97
N TYR A 204 -2.71 -1.99 -1.16
CA TYR A 204 -3.47 -2.07 -2.41
C TYR A 204 -3.41 -0.72 -3.09
N HIS A 205 -2.87 -0.68 -4.31
CA HIS A 205 -2.74 0.54 -5.10
C HIS A 205 -3.82 0.60 -6.17
N ASP A 206 -4.60 1.68 -6.19
CA ASP A 206 -5.49 1.97 -7.30
C ASP A 206 -5.71 3.49 -7.40
N ASP A 207 -5.02 4.13 -8.31
CA ASP A 207 -5.06 5.58 -8.45
C ASP A 207 -6.36 6.03 -9.12
N TRP A 208 -7.17 6.79 -8.38
CA TRP A 208 -8.49 7.23 -8.81
C TRP A 208 -8.59 8.71 -9.17
N GLY A 209 -7.49 9.46 -9.02
CA GLY A 209 -7.52 10.90 -9.24
C GLY A 209 -6.26 11.51 -9.81
N THR A 210 -6.45 12.68 -10.40
CA THR A 210 -5.40 13.66 -10.70
C THR A 210 -5.22 14.60 -9.52
N GLU A 211 -4.23 15.50 -9.58
CA GLU A 211 -4.11 16.57 -8.57
C GLU A 211 -5.34 17.49 -8.46
N ARG A 212 -6.19 17.54 -9.49
CA ARG A 212 -7.34 18.45 -9.56
C ARG A 212 -8.66 17.82 -9.20
N ASP A 213 -8.93 16.61 -9.68
CA ASP A 213 -10.20 15.88 -9.47
C ASP A 213 -10.01 14.39 -9.77
N THR A 214 -11.05 13.59 -9.51
CA THR A 214 -11.08 12.17 -9.86
C THR A 214 -11.01 11.94 -11.37
N PHE A 215 -10.46 10.77 -11.79
CA PHE A 215 -10.36 10.41 -13.20
C PHE A 215 -11.72 10.13 -13.85
N PHE A 216 -12.68 9.66 -13.07
CA PHE A 216 -14.01 9.24 -13.54
C PHE A 216 -15.10 9.75 -12.59
N SER A 217 -16.36 9.59 -13.00
CA SER A 217 -17.53 10.05 -12.26
C SER A 217 -17.93 9.09 -11.13
N GLU A 218 -18.81 9.57 -10.22
CA GLU A 218 -19.43 8.74 -9.20
C GLU A 218 -20.26 7.61 -9.81
N ASN A 219 -20.95 7.83 -10.94
CA ASN A 219 -21.69 6.77 -11.64
C ASN A 219 -20.77 5.63 -12.08
N VAL A 220 -19.58 5.94 -12.65
CA VAL A 220 -18.59 4.92 -13.01
C VAL A 220 -18.05 4.21 -11.78
N MET A 221 -17.83 4.94 -10.68
CA MET A 221 -17.46 4.33 -9.41
C MET A 221 -18.49 3.31 -8.97
N GLU A 222 -19.76 3.69 -8.90
CA GLU A 222 -20.85 2.84 -8.43
C GLU A 222 -21.11 1.63 -9.33
N GLU A 223 -21.07 1.82 -10.63
CA GLU A 223 -21.45 0.79 -11.60
C GLU A 223 -20.32 -0.18 -11.92
N LEU A 224 -19.05 0.25 -11.88
CA LEU A 224 -17.94 -0.52 -12.41
C LEU A 224 -16.84 -0.82 -11.40
N VAL A 225 -16.44 0.15 -10.55
CA VAL A 225 -15.20 0.06 -9.76
C VAL A 225 -15.45 -0.43 -8.34
N PHE A 226 -16.53 0.00 -7.73
CA PHE A 226 -16.79 -0.23 -6.30
C PHE A 226 -16.97 -1.73 -5.98
N GLU A 227 -17.83 -2.44 -6.72
CA GLU A 227 -18.12 -3.85 -6.44
C GLU A 227 -16.90 -4.77 -6.56
N PRO A 228 -16.09 -4.72 -7.65
CA PRO A 228 -14.87 -5.53 -7.75
C PRO A 228 -13.88 -5.26 -6.61
N THR A 229 -13.67 -3.98 -6.27
CA THR A 229 -12.77 -3.58 -5.18
C THR A 229 -13.28 -4.08 -3.84
N LYS A 230 -14.59 -3.92 -3.58
CA LYS A 230 -15.22 -4.38 -2.34
C LYS A 230 -15.12 -5.90 -2.16
N ILE A 231 -15.35 -6.67 -3.21
CA ILE A 231 -15.23 -8.14 -3.17
C ILE A 231 -13.81 -8.54 -2.75
N PHE A 232 -12.79 -7.90 -3.32
CA PHE A 232 -11.40 -8.17 -2.95
C PHE A 232 -11.13 -7.77 -1.50
N PHE A 233 -11.53 -6.57 -1.07
CA PHE A 233 -11.32 -6.09 0.31
C PHE A 233 -12.02 -6.97 1.34
N ASP A 234 -13.28 -7.33 1.10
CA ASP A 234 -14.04 -8.21 1.99
C ASP A 234 -13.35 -9.59 2.11
N HIS A 235 -12.83 -10.13 1.00
CA HIS A 235 -12.09 -11.40 1.02
C HIS A 235 -10.82 -11.29 1.87
N VAL A 236 -9.97 -10.30 1.62
CA VAL A 236 -8.72 -10.06 2.37
C VAL A 236 -9.00 -9.91 3.86
N LYS A 237 -9.99 -9.08 4.22
CA LYS A 237 -10.40 -8.86 5.62
C LYS A 237 -10.96 -10.12 6.27
N SER A 238 -11.65 -10.97 5.51
CA SER A 238 -12.16 -12.26 6.02
C SER A 238 -11.04 -13.21 6.46
N GLN A 239 -9.83 -13.04 5.92
CA GLN A 239 -8.63 -13.78 6.31
C GLN A 239 -7.90 -13.15 7.51
N GLY A 240 -8.41 -12.05 8.08
CA GLY A 240 -7.80 -11.32 9.20
C GLY A 240 -6.65 -10.39 8.80
N THR A 241 -6.49 -10.11 7.52
CA THR A 241 -5.46 -9.22 6.98
C THR A 241 -6.01 -7.79 6.89
N ALA A 242 -5.25 -6.82 7.40
CA ALA A 242 -5.55 -5.39 7.28
C ALA A 242 -5.25 -4.88 5.86
N ILE A 243 -5.91 -3.80 5.48
CA ILE A 243 -5.71 -3.16 4.18
C ILE A 243 -5.24 -1.72 4.40
N CYS A 244 -4.11 -1.38 3.78
CA CYS A 244 -3.70 -0.02 3.50
C CYS A 244 -4.02 0.28 2.04
N PHE A 245 -4.97 1.18 1.79
CA PHE A 245 -5.38 1.51 0.44
C PHE A 245 -4.69 2.80 -0.03
N HIS A 246 -3.82 2.67 -1.02
CA HIS A 246 -3.18 3.80 -1.68
C HIS A 246 -3.99 4.26 -2.88
N SER A 247 -4.23 5.58 -2.95
CA SER A 247 -4.76 6.23 -4.14
C SER A 247 -4.16 7.62 -4.29
N CYS A 248 -3.48 7.84 -5.42
CA CYS A 248 -2.95 9.15 -5.79
C CYS A 248 -4.07 10.13 -6.18
N GLY A 249 -3.71 11.41 -6.18
CA GLY A 249 -4.57 12.49 -6.64
C GLY A 249 -5.58 13.00 -5.62
N ASN A 250 -6.47 13.86 -6.09
CA ASN A 250 -7.56 14.44 -5.31
C ASN A 250 -8.75 13.47 -5.31
N ASN A 251 -8.90 12.74 -4.23
CA ASN A 251 -9.96 11.73 -4.06
C ASN A 251 -11.15 12.21 -3.23
N LYS A 252 -11.27 13.51 -2.97
CA LYS A 252 -12.32 14.09 -2.11
C LYS A 252 -13.73 13.58 -2.44
N ARG A 253 -14.03 13.44 -3.73
CA ARG A 253 -15.33 12.94 -4.23
C ARG A 253 -15.56 11.47 -3.84
N PHE A 254 -14.49 10.66 -3.79
CA PHE A 254 -14.58 9.22 -3.56
C PHE A 254 -14.36 8.80 -2.10
N ILE A 255 -14.12 9.75 -1.19
CA ILE A 255 -13.97 9.43 0.25
C ILE A 255 -15.18 8.65 0.81
N PRO A 256 -16.45 8.95 0.46
CA PRO A 256 -17.58 8.15 0.95
C PRO A 256 -17.46 6.66 0.57
N TYR A 257 -17.05 6.36 -0.66
CA TYR A 257 -16.83 4.99 -1.13
C TYR A 257 -15.62 4.33 -0.45
N MET A 258 -14.53 5.08 -0.25
CA MET A 258 -13.36 4.58 0.48
C MET A 258 -13.71 4.23 1.93
N VAL A 259 -14.54 5.02 2.59
CA VAL A 259 -15.03 4.72 3.95
C VAL A 259 -15.92 3.47 3.95
N GLU A 260 -16.79 3.29 2.95
CA GLU A 260 -17.63 2.11 2.81
C GLU A 260 -16.84 0.83 2.49
N LEU A 261 -15.75 0.93 1.72
CA LEU A 261 -14.78 -0.15 1.53
C LEU A 261 -14.09 -0.54 2.84
N ASN A 262 -14.01 0.40 3.78
CA ASN A 262 -13.51 0.22 5.13
C ASN A 262 -12.10 -0.40 5.22
N PRO A 263 -11.08 0.10 4.49
CA PRO A 263 -9.70 -0.27 4.77
C PRO A 263 -9.29 0.23 6.15
N GLU A 264 -8.30 -0.38 6.79
CA GLU A 264 -7.77 0.09 8.06
C GLU A 264 -7.06 1.43 7.90
N TYR A 265 -6.40 1.65 6.74
CA TYR A 265 -5.68 2.89 6.45
C TYR A 265 -5.90 3.33 5.00
N LEU A 266 -6.03 4.64 4.82
CA LEU A 266 -5.94 5.31 3.53
C LEU A 266 -4.58 6.00 3.43
N GLN A 267 -3.83 5.71 2.36
CA GLN A 267 -2.59 6.41 2.02
C GLN A 267 -2.86 7.33 0.84
N MET A 268 -2.89 8.63 1.11
CA MET A 268 -3.33 9.64 0.15
C MET A 268 -2.29 10.76 -0.01
N GLN A 269 -2.27 11.40 -1.16
CA GLN A 269 -1.40 12.56 -1.37
C GLN A 269 -1.88 13.76 -0.57
N LEU A 270 -1.07 14.21 0.41
CA LEU A 270 -1.39 15.32 1.31
C LEU A 270 -1.63 16.65 0.59
N ARG A 271 -0.89 16.92 -0.50
CA ARG A 271 -1.02 18.17 -1.28
C ARG A 271 -2.40 18.37 -1.93
N CYS A 272 -3.16 17.28 -2.12
CA CYS A 272 -4.46 17.30 -2.79
C CYS A 272 -5.62 16.99 -1.85
N ASN A 273 -5.35 16.47 -0.65
CA ASN A 273 -6.38 15.95 0.25
C ASN A 273 -6.20 16.54 1.65
N ASP A 274 -7.27 17.07 2.20
CA ASP A 274 -7.34 17.58 3.56
C ASP A 274 -7.75 16.46 4.51
N LEU A 275 -6.76 15.69 4.99
CA LEU A 275 -6.99 14.52 5.85
C LEU A 275 -7.63 14.89 7.18
N VAL A 276 -7.33 16.10 7.72
CA VAL A 276 -7.91 16.57 8.98
C VAL A 276 -9.42 16.76 8.83
N SER A 277 -9.85 17.46 7.75
CA SER A 277 -11.28 17.59 7.46
C SER A 277 -11.98 16.24 7.22
N PHE A 278 -11.29 15.28 6.63
CA PHE A 278 -11.86 13.93 6.48
C PHE A 278 -11.99 13.24 7.83
N LYS A 279 -10.97 13.33 8.70
CA LYS A 279 -11.01 12.78 10.06
C LYS A 279 -12.11 13.43 10.91
N GLU A 280 -12.29 14.74 10.82
CA GLU A 280 -13.38 15.47 11.50
C GLU A 280 -14.76 14.98 11.05
N LYS A 281 -14.93 14.71 9.75
CA LYS A 281 -16.20 14.27 9.18
C LYS A 281 -16.54 12.82 9.47
N TYR A 282 -15.56 11.90 9.37
CA TYR A 282 -15.81 10.46 9.45
C TYR A 282 -15.34 9.84 10.78
N GLY A 283 -14.68 10.60 11.65
CA GLY A 283 -14.29 10.14 12.98
C GLY A 283 -13.40 8.90 12.95
N ASP A 284 -13.79 7.90 13.71
CA ASP A 284 -13.03 6.65 13.85
C ASP A 284 -13.31 5.63 12.73
N ASP A 285 -14.21 5.93 11.80
CA ASP A 285 -14.48 5.08 10.64
C ASP A 285 -13.42 5.22 9.56
N ILE A 286 -12.54 6.25 9.63
CA ILE A 286 -11.45 6.47 8.70
C ILE A 286 -10.09 6.42 9.43
N GLY A 287 -9.12 5.74 8.82
CA GLY A 287 -7.74 5.68 9.26
C GLY A 287 -6.79 6.15 8.18
N PHE A 288 -5.59 6.58 8.57
CA PHE A 288 -4.61 7.09 7.63
C PHE A 288 -3.23 6.47 7.81
N ASP A 289 -2.59 6.18 6.69
CA ASP A 289 -1.15 6.01 6.58
C ASP A 289 -0.55 7.29 5.98
N VAL A 290 0.29 7.96 6.73
CA VAL A 290 0.93 9.19 6.31
C VAL A 290 2.41 8.95 6.06
N THR A 291 2.83 9.07 4.80
CA THR A 291 4.21 8.90 4.38
C THR A 291 5.04 10.14 4.67
N TYR A 292 6.30 9.97 5.06
CA TYR A 292 7.25 11.09 5.12
C TYR A 292 7.70 11.51 3.72
N HIS A 293 7.67 12.82 3.46
CA HIS A 293 8.10 13.40 2.18
C HIS A 293 9.41 14.17 2.26
N THR A 294 10.10 14.10 3.38
CA THR A 294 11.34 14.84 3.65
C THR A 294 12.37 13.94 4.33
N ASN A 295 13.64 14.27 4.15
CA ASN A 295 14.75 13.67 4.89
C ASN A 295 15.31 14.64 5.96
N VAL A 296 14.59 15.71 6.26
CA VAL A 296 14.97 16.68 7.28
C VAL A 296 14.36 16.25 8.60
N ARG A 297 15.18 15.83 9.55
CA ARG A 297 14.79 15.25 10.84
C ARG A 297 13.76 16.11 11.56
N GLU A 298 14.06 17.38 11.76
CA GLU A 298 13.21 18.29 12.53
C GLU A 298 11.81 18.45 11.92
N VAL A 299 11.72 18.38 10.58
CA VAL A 299 10.44 18.40 9.86
C VAL A 299 9.70 17.09 10.05
N MET A 300 10.38 15.95 9.93
CA MET A 300 9.77 14.62 10.14
C MET A 300 9.22 14.48 11.57
N GLU A 301 9.96 14.92 12.57
CA GLU A 301 9.53 14.93 13.98
C GLU A 301 8.29 15.81 14.18
N ALA A 302 8.32 17.04 13.66
CA ALA A 302 7.20 17.98 13.79
C ALA A 302 5.93 17.46 13.11
N GLU A 303 6.04 16.94 11.87
CA GLU A 303 4.92 16.32 11.15
C GLU A 303 4.37 15.10 11.88
N SER A 304 5.22 14.27 12.49
CA SER A 304 4.77 13.09 13.24
C SER A 304 3.93 13.49 14.45
N HIS A 305 4.35 14.53 15.17
CA HIS A 305 3.60 15.05 16.32
C HIS A 305 2.27 15.66 15.90
N GLU A 306 2.27 16.49 14.84
CA GLU A 306 1.09 17.14 14.32
C GLU A 306 0.05 16.10 13.87
N TYR A 307 0.43 15.18 12.97
CA TYR A 307 -0.50 14.18 12.45
C TYR A 307 -0.98 13.19 13.52
N LEU A 308 -0.15 12.81 14.49
CA LEU A 308 -0.64 11.97 15.59
C LEU A 308 -1.70 12.70 16.41
N ASN A 309 -1.51 13.98 16.69
CA ASN A 309 -2.48 14.77 17.44
C ASN A 309 -3.80 14.99 16.68
N GLU A 310 -3.75 15.10 15.35
CA GLU A 310 -4.92 15.39 14.51
C GLU A 310 -5.62 14.12 14.02
N LEU A 311 -4.86 13.11 13.58
CA LEU A 311 -5.39 11.95 12.88
C LEU A 311 -5.38 10.67 13.71
N GLY A 312 -4.41 10.52 14.62
CA GLY A 312 -4.11 9.27 15.31
C GLY A 312 -4.63 9.16 16.75
N GLN A 313 -5.45 10.09 17.22
CA GLN A 313 -5.81 10.18 18.65
C GLN A 313 -6.36 8.91 19.27
N ASN A 314 -7.20 8.17 18.54
CA ASN A 314 -7.85 6.95 19.06
C ASN A 314 -7.23 5.66 18.51
N GLY A 315 -6.49 5.75 17.43
CA GLY A 315 -5.95 4.64 16.65
C GLY A 315 -6.15 4.87 15.15
N ARG A 316 -6.10 3.80 14.37
CA ARG A 316 -6.19 3.82 12.89
C ARG A 316 -5.24 4.85 12.27
N PHE A 317 -4.00 4.86 12.78
CA PHE A 317 -2.93 5.71 12.30
C PHE A 317 -1.66 4.89 12.10
N PHE A 318 -1.04 5.05 10.96
CA PHE A 318 0.15 4.32 10.54
C PHE A 318 1.15 5.26 9.87
N ARG A 319 2.43 4.89 9.88
CA ARG A 319 3.47 5.66 9.20
C ARG A 319 4.26 4.75 8.27
N THR A 320 4.10 4.94 6.97
CA THR A 320 5.04 4.35 6.01
C THR A 320 6.31 5.21 5.96
N ILE A 321 7.44 4.58 6.25
CA ILE A 321 8.75 5.21 6.27
C ILE A 321 9.58 4.60 5.14
N PHE A 322 9.99 5.42 4.18
CA PHE A 322 10.92 5.04 3.14
C PHE A 322 12.32 5.54 3.52
N GLY A 323 13.20 4.62 3.91
CA GLY A 323 14.55 4.95 4.34
C GLY A 323 15.48 5.24 3.17
N SER A 324 15.74 6.51 2.89
CA SER A 324 16.82 6.93 1.97
C SER A 324 18.13 7.22 2.70
N ASN A 325 18.07 7.54 3.98
CA ASN A 325 19.19 7.82 4.86
C ASN A 325 18.99 7.06 6.18
N GLU A 326 19.93 6.16 6.48
CA GLU A 326 19.85 5.27 7.64
C GLU A 326 19.74 6.04 8.97
N GLU A 327 20.57 7.06 9.16
CA GLU A 327 20.61 7.85 10.38
C GLU A 327 19.29 8.60 10.61
N VAL A 328 18.78 9.29 9.58
CA VAL A 328 17.50 10.03 9.64
C VAL A 328 16.34 9.09 9.88
N THR A 329 16.36 7.90 9.24
CA THR A 329 15.30 6.90 9.43
C THR A 329 15.29 6.37 10.86
N TRP A 330 16.43 6.13 11.46
CA TRP A 330 16.53 5.69 12.86
C TRP A 330 15.99 6.73 13.82
N ASP A 331 16.46 7.96 13.66
CA ASP A 331 16.03 9.07 14.51
C ASP A 331 14.52 9.27 14.43
N ALA A 332 13.95 9.23 13.19
CA ALA A 332 12.52 9.39 13.00
C ALA A 332 11.71 8.22 13.59
N THR A 333 12.19 6.98 13.45
CA THR A 333 11.48 5.82 14.04
C THR A 333 11.55 5.80 15.55
N GLU A 334 12.69 6.16 16.12
CA GLU A 334 12.88 6.24 17.59
C GLU A 334 12.02 7.35 18.18
N GLU A 335 12.01 8.53 17.56
CA GLU A 335 11.19 9.67 17.99
C GLU A 335 9.70 9.34 17.89
N LEU A 336 9.25 8.81 16.77
CA LEU A 336 7.85 8.38 16.58
C LEU A 336 7.40 7.40 17.67
N TYR A 337 8.23 6.38 17.96
CA TYR A 337 7.95 5.41 19.01
C TYR A 337 7.83 6.10 20.37
N ASN A 338 8.83 6.86 20.78
CA ASN A 338 8.88 7.51 22.09
C ASN A 338 7.72 8.50 22.26
N TYR A 339 7.50 9.38 21.29
CA TYR A 339 6.43 10.35 21.34
C TYR A 339 5.04 9.70 21.39
N SER A 340 4.79 8.72 20.54
CA SER A 340 3.50 8.04 20.52
C SER A 340 3.24 7.22 21.79
N ARG A 341 4.30 6.62 22.40
CA ARG A 341 4.20 5.98 23.71
C ARG A 341 3.75 6.96 24.79
N GLU A 342 4.41 8.09 24.90
CA GLU A 342 4.03 9.13 25.86
C GLU A 342 2.63 9.69 25.61
N PHE A 343 2.28 9.88 24.33
CA PHE A 343 0.97 10.38 23.94
C PHE A 343 -0.15 9.45 24.41
N TYR A 344 -0.07 8.15 24.09
CA TYR A 344 -1.10 7.18 24.46
C TYR A 344 -1.10 6.87 25.96
N ASP A 345 0.06 6.83 26.60
CA ASP A 345 0.14 6.65 28.05
C ASP A 345 -0.57 7.79 28.80
N ARG A 346 -0.36 9.04 28.41
CA ARG A 346 -1.10 10.19 28.99
C ARG A 346 -2.59 10.10 28.73
N LYS A 347 -2.97 9.74 27.50
CA LYS A 347 -4.38 9.66 27.09
C LYS A 347 -5.16 8.61 27.85
N TYR A 348 -4.58 7.44 28.10
CA TYR A 348 -5.31 6.31 28.68
C TYR A 348 -5.08 6.13 30.18
N SER A 349 -4.21 6.94 30.78
CA SER A 349 -4.00 6.98 32.25
C SER A 349 -4.94 7.96 32.95
N SER A 350 -5.64 8.81 32.19
CA SER A 350 -6.65 9.74 32.66
C SER A 350 -8.04 9.11 32.63
#